data_d6a9eb56fff561df47d5b4961e1f2631
#
_entry.id   d6a9eb56fff561df47d5b4961e1f2631
#
_cell.length_a   1.000
_cell.length_b   1.000
_cell.length_c   1.000
_cell.angle_alpha   90.00
_cell.angle_beta   90.00
_cell.angle_gamma   90.00
#
_symmetry.space_group_name_H-M   'P 1'
#
loop_
_entity.id
_entity.type
_entity.pdbx_description
1 polymer ?
#
loop_
_entity_poly.entity_id
_entity_poly.type
_entity_poly.pdbx_seq_one_letter_code
_entity_poly.pdbx_strand_id
1 'polypeptide(L)'
;QGNLSIGEQQKITLEVSNIVSEIEGVNQLYAYSNSASFVAFGTDVSRDQISTLLVELYPREERERGSDLIFAEIRDRTKALPGVYVTGKEVETGPPTGKNIQIQLSSSDRQAMYRKTAELRQWIAENVEGVRDLQDTLPLAGIQWEIDVDRSRAAMLGVNVADVGNMVQMVTGGVMIGEFRPDDADEEIEMRLRFPEQDRQLTTIDNLRVNTPNGPVPISSFSKRVPKPRVDTIQRIDREETVFILANSEVGYLADDQTRQIDQWIKQQDPESPVKIRFRGANQEQAKAAEFLSTAFSLAMSVMLIMLVMQFNSFYQAALILFSVVMSTAGVLLGLLIAQATFSTVLTGVGIVALAGIVVNNNIVLIDTYNYLRRHNRLLTASEAVYSAAKSRFRPVMLTTITTIVGLLPLANGLSIDLVNRSFTIGGMVASWWQPLASAIVNGLVVSTILTLLLTPAMLLLPEIISKRLGMRVADHQFEDDVV
;
A
#
# COMPACT_ATOMS: atom_id res chain seq x y z
N GLN A 1 -1.01 18.67 -23.93
CA GLN A 1 -1.26 17.72 -22.89
C GLN A 1 -2.62 17.15 -23.08
N GLY A 2 -3.27 16.27 -23.11
CA GLY A 2 -4.67 15.84 -23.12
C GLY A 2 -5.35 15.63 -24.49
N ASN A 3 -4.75 16.06 -25.59
CA ASN A 3 -5.34 15.94 -26.93
C ASN A 3 -4.43 15.20 -27.94
N LEU A 4 -3.45 14.43 -27.44
CA LEU A 4 -2.60 13.64 -28.31
C LEU A 4 -3.40 12.47 -28.90
N SER A 5 -3.28 12.28 -30.21
CA SER A 5 -3.81 11.09 -30.87
C SER A 5 -3.08 9.83 -30.38
N ILE A 6 -3.72 8.66 -30.49
CA ILE A 6 -3.10 7.38 -30.10
C ILE A 6 -1.76 7.19 -30.85
N GLY A 7 -1.69 7.59 -32.13
CA GLY A 7 -0.45 7.51 -32.91
C GLY A 7 0.68 8.41 -32.39
N GLU A 8 0.35 9.59 -31.89
CA GLU A 8 1.33 10.50 -31.23
C GLU A 8 1.77 9.95 -29.88
N GLN A 9 0.83 9.45 -29.06
CA GLN A 9 1.16 8.77 -27.81
C GLN A 9 2.09 7.57 -28.05
N GLN A 10 1.82 6.77 -29.08
CA GLN A 10 2.64 5.63 -29.45
C GLN A 10 4.07 6.06 -29.87
N LYS A 11 4.21 7.14 -30.64
CA LYS A 11 5.52 7.65 -31.02
C LYS A 11 6.35 8.07 -29.81
N ILE A 12 5.74 8.82 -28.88
CA ILE A 12 6.40 9.24 -27.64
C ILE A 12 6.77 7.99 -26.79
N THR A 13 5.85 7.03 -26.68
CA THR A 13 6.09 5.79 -25.95
C THR A 13 7.27 5.02 -26.53
N LEU A 14 7.37 4.90 -27.83
CA LEU A 14 8.49 4.23 -28.51
C LEU A 14 9.82 4.97 -28.30
N GLU A 15 9.82 6.32 -28.32
CA GLU A 15 11.00 7.12 -28.06
C GLU A 15 11.52 6.90 -26.64
N VAL A 16 10.63 6.93 -25.63
CA VAL A 16 11.00 6.63 -24.24
C VAL A 16 11.46 5.18 -24.11
N SER A 17 10.78 4.23 -24.76
CA SER A 17 11.15 2.81 -24.73
C SER A 17 12.55 2.57 -25.26
N ASN A 18 12.92 3.22 -26.35
CA ASN A 18 14.25 3.11 -26.93
C ASN A 18 15.32 3.63 -25.96
N ILE A 19 15.08 4.79 -25.32
CA ILE A 19 16.00 5.34 -24.33
C ILE A 19 16.18 4.38 -23.14
N VAL A 20 15.09 3.79 -22.66
CA VAL A 20 15.12 2.89 -21.49
C VAL A 20 15.77 1.56 -21.83
N SER A 21 15.53 1.01 -23.02
CA SER A 21 16.12 -0.26 -23.45
C SER A 21 17.66 -0.22 -23.63
N GLU A 22 18.23 0.96 -23.82
CA GLU A 22 19.68 1.16 -23.93
C GLU A 22 20.39 1.21 -22.57
N ILE A 23 19.63 1.23 -21.46
CA ILE A 23 20.22 1.35 -20.12
C ILE A 23 20.68 -0.02 -19.63
N GLU A 24 21.93 -0.07 -19.20
CA GLU A 24 22.52 -1.28 -18.64
C GLU A 24 21.79 -1.75 -17.38
N GLY A 25 21.43 -3.02 -17.37
CA GLY A 25 20.65 -3.64 -16.25
C GLY A 25 19.18 -3.84 -16.55
N VAL A 26 18.66 -3.33 -17.68
CA VAL A 26 17.31 -3.60 -18.18
C VAL A 26 17.30 -4.91 -18.94
N ASN A 27 16.46 -5.87 -18.53
CA ASN A 27 16.31 -7.17 -19.17
C ASN A 27 15.21 -7.14 -20.22
N GLN A 28 13.99 -6.76 -19.81
CA GLN A 28 12.83 -6.71 -20.68
C GLN A 28 12.01 -5.43 -20.43
N LEU A 29 11.35 -4.98 -21.50
CA LEU A 29 10.52 -3.78 -21.47
C LEU A 29 9.18 -4.07 -22.15
N TYR A 30 8.10 -3.85 -21.43
CA TYR A 30 6.74 -3.89 -21.96
C TYR A 30 6.16 -2.47 -21.96
N ALA A 31 5.80 -1.96 -23.14
CA ALA A 31 5.29 -0.62 -23.28
C ALA A 31 3.80 -0.66 -23.70
N TYR A 32 2.98 0.06 -22.95
CA TYR A 32 1.56 0.21 -23.18
C TYR A 32 1.23 1.67 -23.47
N SER A 33 0.77 1.99 -24.67
CA SER A 33 0.18 3.29 -24.98
C SER A 33 -1.32 3.28 -24.67
N ASN A 34 -1.90 4.44 -24.29
CA ASN A 34 -3.27 4.57 -23.81
C ASN A 34 -3.51 3.80 -22.48
N SER A 35 -2.80 4.19 -21.46
CA SER A 35 -2.67 3.45 -20.19
C SER A 35 -3.90 3.42 -19.29
N ALA A 36 -5.04 3.95 -19.70
CA ALA A 36 -6.29 3.83 -18.93
C ALA A 36 -6.69 2.36 -18.67
N SER A 37 -6.09 1.40 -19.38
CA SER A 37 -6.41 -0.02 -19.30
C SER A 37 -5.46 -0.85 -18.43
N PHE A 38 -4.29 -0.32 -17.98
CA PHE A 38 -3.33 -1.10 -17.20
C PHE A 38 -3.35 -0.70 -15.71
N VAL A 39 -4.43 -1.05 -15.04
CA VAL A 39 -4.65 -0.82 -13.59
C VAL A 39 -4.06 -1.96 -12.74
N ALA A 40 -3.11 -2.74 -13.26
CA ALA A 40 -2.64 -3.96 -12.57
C ALA A 40 -1.91 -3.69 -11.23
N PHE A 41 -1.41 -2.48 -10.99
CA PHE A 41 -0.55 -2.21 -9.81
C PHE A 41 -0.85 -0.91 -9.06
N GLY A 42 -2.08 -0.45 -9.01
CA GLY A 42 -2.47 0.67 -8.16
C GLY A 42 -3.35 1.72 -8.85
N THR A 43 -4.12 2.39 -8.05
CA THR A 43 -5.20 3.32 -8.46
C THR A 43 -4.71 4.73 -8.82
N ASP A 44 -3.42 4.99 -8.79
CA ASP A 44 -2.83 6.33 -8.93
C ASP A 44 -2.38 6.63 -10.36
N VAL A 45 -3.27 6.41 -11.33
CA VAL A 45 -3.02 6.80 -12.72
C VAL A 45 -3.29 8.28 -12.87
N SER A 46 -2.27 9.07 -13.21
CA SER A 46 -2.46 10.46 -13.58
C SER A 46 -3.31 10.56 -14.85
N ARG A 47 -4.21 11.53 -14.90
CA ARG A 47 -5.12 11.72 -16.06
C ARG A 47 -4.42 12.16 -17.33
N ASP A 48 -3.22 12.71 -17.20
CA ASP A 48 -2.35 13.09 -18.31
C ASP A 48 -1.33 12.00 -18.69
N GLN A 49 -1.43 10.81 -18.06
CA GLN A 49 -0.60 9.68 -18.40
C GLN A 49 -0.96 9.15 -19.79
N ILE A 50 0.01 9.12 -20.67
CA ILE A 50 -0.15 8.68 -22.05
C ILE A 50 0.31 7.25 -22.28
N SER A 51 1.21 6.75 -21.41
CA SER A 51 1.75 5.40 -21.52
C SER A 51 2.23 4.87 -20.17
N THR A 52 2.37 3.54 -20.10
CA THR A 52 3.00 2.82 -19.00
C THR A 52 4.08 1.92 -19.55
N LEU A 53 5.27 1.97 -18.96
CA LEU A 53 6.36 1.06 -19.28
C LEU A 53 6.59 0.16 -18.07
N LEU A 54 6.48 -1.14 -18.26
CA LEU A 54 6.90 -2.13 -17.26
C LEU A 54 8.33 -2.54 -17.62
N VAL A 55 9.27 -2.18 -16.74
CA VAL A 55 10.70 -2.43 -16.91
C VAL A 55 11.10 -3.58 -16.01
N GLU A 56 11.50 -4.68 -16.60
CA GLU A 56 12.09 -5.80 -15.88
C GLU A 56 13.61 -5.68 -15.91
N LEU A 57 14.21 -5.71 -14.71
CA LEU A 57 15.66 -5.63 -14.56
C LEU A 57 16.23 -7.05 -14.46
N TYR A 58 17.49 -7.23 -14.88
CA TYR A 58 18.22 -8.47 -14.60
C TYR A 58 18.21 -8.79 -13.09
N PRO A 59 18.30 -10.05 -12.67
CA PRO A 59 18.46 -10.42 -11.26
C PRO A 59 19.56 -9.64 -10.57
N ARG A 60 19.44 -9.40 -9.26
CA ARG A 60 20.40 -8.58 -8.51
C ARG A 60 21.84 -9.09 -8.60
N GLU A 61 22.00 -10.40 -8.72
CA GLU A 61 23.27 -11.09 -8.83
C GLU A 61 23.95 -10.88 -10.18
N GLU A 62 23.19 -10.58 -11.22
CA GLU A 62 23.65 -10.37 -12.59
C GLU A 62 23.83 -8.87 -12.91
N ARG A 63 23.53 -7.97 -11.96
CA ARG A 63 23.65 -6.52 -12.13
C ARG A 63 24.75 -5.96 -11.25
N GLU A 64 25.61 -5.13 -11.80
CA GLU A 64 26.59 -4.36 -11.03
C GLU A 64 25.93 -3.19 -10.27
N ARG A 65 24.81 -2.67 -10.81
CA ARG A 65 24.14 -1.45 -10.35
C ARG A 65 22.83 -1.76 -9.61
N GLY A 66 22.53 -0.96 -8.58
CA GLY A 66 21.23 -1.01 -7.87
C GLY A 66 20.08 -0.47 -8.72
N SER A 67 18.85 -0.88 -8.40
CA SER A 67 17.63 -0.37 -9.06
C SER A 67 17.53 1.15 -8.99
N ASP A 68 17.87 1.75 -7.86
CA ASP A 68 17.80 3.19 -7.60
C ASP A 68 18.70 3.99 -8.58
N LEU A 69 19.89 3.46 -8.91
CA LEU A 69 20.79 4.09 -9.88
C LEU A 69 20.27 3.97 -11.30
N ILE A 70 19.65 2.83 -11.64
CA ILE A 70 19.01 2.62 -12.94
C ILE A 70 17.81 3.58 -13.08
N PHE A 71 16.99 3.71 -12.05
CA PHE A 71 15.89 4.67 -12.04
C PHE A 71 16.35 6.12 -12.14
N ALA A 72 17.45 6.47 -11.47
CA ALA A 72 18.04 7.81 -11.60
C ALA A 72 18.49 8.09 -13.04
N GLU A 73 19.13 7.12 -13.70
CA GLU A 73 19.56 7.25 -15.08
C GLU A 73 18.38 7.34 -16.07
N ILE A 74 17.33 6.50 -15.89
CA ILE A 74 16.11 6.61 -16.70
C ILE A 74 15.57 8.04 -16.64
N ARG A 75 15.44 8.59 -15.44
CA ARG A 75 14.92 9.94 -15.22
C ARG A 75 15.82 11.00 -15.88
N ASP A 76 17.11 10.89 -15.73
CA ASP A 76 18.05 11.88 -16.28
C ASP A 76 18.08 11.86 -17.81
N ARG A 77 18.08 10.69 -18.43
CA ARG A 77 18.03 10.57 -19.89
C ARG A 77 16.70 11.03 -20.48
N THR A 78 15.59 10.81 -19.76
CA THR A 78 14.25 11.21 -20.23
C THR A 78 13.91 12.67 -19.97
N LYS A 79 14.63 13.37 -19.08
CA LYS A 79 14.45 14.83 -18.86
C LYS A 79 14.67 15.67 -20.12
N ALA A 80 15.45 15.18 -21.07
CA ALA A 80 15.73 15.89 -22.34
C ALA A 80 14.51 15.89 -23.29
N LEU A 81 13.51 15.07 -23.06
CA LEU A 81 12.33 14.99 -23.92
C LEU A 81 11.38 16.17 -23.65
N PRO A 82 11.15 17.04 -24.65
CA PRO A 82 10.32 18.23 -24.44
C PRO A 82 8.86 17.85 -24.27
N GLY A 83 8.22 18.37 -23.21
CA GLY A 83 6.79 18.17 -22.94
C GLY A 83 6.42 16.78 -22.41
N VAL A 84 7.40 15.92 -22.14
CA VAL A 84 7.22 14.58 -21.58
C VAL A 84 7.79 14.56 -20.16
N TYR A 85 7.04 14.01 -19.24
CA TYR A 85 7.48 13.78 -17.86
C TYR A 85 7.40 12.30 -17.54
N VAL A 86 8.55 11.68 -17.24
CA VAL A 86 8.65 10.25 -16.93
C VAL A 86 8.83 10.07 -15.44
N THR A 87 7.91 9.32 -14.82
CA THR A 87 7.97 8.95 -13.40
C THR A 87 8.24 7.46 -13.28
N GLY A 88 9.17 7.08 -12.43
CA GLY A 88 9.42 5.67 -12.12
C GLY A 88 8.83 5.29 -10.76
N LYS A 89 8.20 4.12 -10.69
CA LYS A 89 7.69 3.52 -9.46
C LYS A 89 8.18 2.08 -9.38
N GLU A 90 8.80 1.72 -8.27
CA GLU A 90 9.06 0.31 -8.00
C GLU A 90 7.75 -0.43 -7.68
N VAL A 91 7.66 -1.70 -8.06
CA VAL A 91 6.53 -2.54 -7.67
C VAL A 91 6.61 -2.78 -6.17
N GLU A 92 5.71 -2.17 -5.42
CA GLU A 92 5.67 -2.31 -3.97
C GLU A 92 5.32 -3.75 -3.58
N THR A 93 6.10 -4.29 -2.66
CA THR A 93 5.79 -5.56 -2.01
C THR A 93 4.84 -5.30 -0.84
N GLY A 94 3.55 -5.50 -1.06
CA GLY A 94 2.51 -5.25 -0.05
C GLY A 94 1.22 -4.72 -0.67
N PRO A 95 0.23 -4.37 0.15
CA PRO A 95 -0.95 -3.67 -0.34
C PRO A 95 -0.52 -2.36 -1.01
N PRO A 96 -0.98 -2.06 -2.23
CA PRO A 96 -0.60 -0.83 -2.92
C PRO A 96 -1.06 0.37 -2.08
N THR A 97 -0.09 1.15 -1.62
CA THR A 97 -0.35 2.33 -0.78
C THR A 97 -0.52 3.61 -1.59
N GLY A 98 -0.26 3.55 -2.90
CA GLY A 98 -0.24 4.70 -3.77
C GLY A 98 0.95 5.63 -3.51
N LYS A 99 0.80 6.93 -3.81
CA LYS A 99 1.85 7.92 -3.51
C LYS A 99 1.92 8.23 -2.03
N ASN A 100 3.10 8.61 -1.55
CA ASN A 100 3.36 8.83 -0.13
C ASN A 100 2.49 9.94 0.48
N ILE A 101 2.24 11.00 -0.32
CA ILE A 101 1.38 12.12 0.07
C ILE A 101 0.14 12.07 -0.81
N GLN A 102 -1.02 11.95 -0.17
CA GLN A 102 -2.31 11.97 -0.84
C GLN A 102 -3.25 12.89 -0.09
N ILE A 103 -3.73 13.91 -0.77
CA ILE A 103 -4.63 14.92 -0.21
C ILE A 103 -5.93 14.86 -0.99
N GLN A 104 -6.99 14.50 -0.30
CA GLN A 104 -8.35 14.48 -0.83
C GLN A 104 -9.02 15.81 -0.55
N LEU A 105 -9.51 16.45 -1.59
CA LEU A 105 -10.40 17.61 -1.48
C LEU A 105 -11.80 17.19 -1.91
N SER A 106 -12.81 17.54 -1.15
CA SER A 106 -14.20 17.25 -1.46
C SER A 106 -15.09 18.45 -1.16
N SER A 107 -16.06 18.71 -2.04
CA SER A 107 -17.04 19.78 -1.86
C SER A 107 -18.26 19.55 -2.74
N SER A 108 -19.38 20.12 -2.34
CA SER A 108 -20.57 20.29 -3.21
C SER A 108 -20.39 21.39 -4.25
N ASP A 109 -19.53 22.38 -3.97
CA ASP A 109 -19.13 23.43 -4.92
C ASP A 109 -17.87 23.00 -5.68
N ARG A 110 -18.07 22.52 -6.92
CA ARG A 110 -17.01 22.06 -7.81
C ARG A 110 -16.00 23.17 -8.12
N GLN A 111 -16.47 24.40 -8.36
CA GLN A 111 -15.57 25.49 -8.74
C GLN A 111 -14.68 25.92 -7.58
N ALA A 112 -15.24 25.99 -6.37
CA ALA A 112 -14.46 26.28 -5.17
C ALA A 112 -13.41 25.17 -4.93
N MET A 113 -13.79 23.90 -5.10
CA MET A 113 -12.89 22.76 -4.97
C MET A 113 -11.72 22.84 -5.98
N TYR A 114 -12.01 23.10 -7.25
CA TYR A 114 -10.97 23.18 -8.29
C TYR A 114 -9.99 24.32 -8.05
N ARG A 115 -10.50 25.51 -7.67
CA ARG A 115 -9.63 26.65 -7.31
C ARG A 115 -8.74 26.32 -6.12
N LYS A 116 -9.33 25.74 -5.07
CA LYS A 116 -8.56 25.37 -3.87
C LYS A 116 -7.52 24.29 -4.15
N THR A 117 -7.83 23.33 -5.01
CA THR A 117 -6.88 22.31 -5.45
C THR A 117 -5.70 22.93 -6.20
N ALA A 118 -5.96 23.83 -7.13
CA ALA A 118 -4.90 24.51 -7.88
C ALA A 118 -4.01 25.39 -6.96
N GLU A 119 -4.62 26.13 -6.04
CA GLU A 119 -3.93 26.95 -5.05
C GLU A 119 -3.02 26.08 -4.15
N LEU A 120 -3.57 25.01 -3.58
CA LEU A 120 -2.82 24.10 -2.71
C LEU A 120 -1.69 23.41 -3.46
N ARG A 121 -1.94 22.95 -4.68
CA ARG A 121 -0.89 22.33 -5.52
C ARG A 121 0.26 23.29 -5.79
N GLN A 122 -0.07 24.53 -6.16
CA GLN A 122 0.94 25.56 -6.41
C GLN A 122 1.75 25.86 -5.15
N TRP A 123 1.08 26.02 -4.01
CA TRP A 123 1.75 26.26 -2.74
C TRP A 123 2.68 25.11 -2.36
N ILE A 124 2.26 23.85 -2.53
CA ILE A 124 3.11 22.67 -2.27
C ILE A 124 4.36 22.71 -3.17
N ALA A 125 4.20 23.01 -4.45
CA ALA A 125 5.31 23.08 -5.40
C ALA A 125 6.37 24.13 -5.04
N GLU A 126 5.93 25.26 -4.43
CA GLU A 126 6.78 26.41 -4.11
C GLU A 126 7.39 26.36 -2.70
N ASN A 127 6.73 25.70 -1.75
CA ASN A 127 7.06 25.82 -0.32
C ASN A 127 7.47 24.52 0.36
N VAL A 128 7.19 23.37 -0.23
CA VAL A 128 7.50 22.07 0.39
C VAL A 128 8.71 21.44 -0.30
N GLU A 129 9.85 21.43 0.39
CA GLU A 129 11.06 20.83 -0.14
C GLU A 129 10.98 19.30 -0.21
N GLY A 130 11.69 18.70 -1.16
CA GLY A 130 11.77 17.25 -1.33
C GLY A 130 10.49 16.58 -1.81
N VAL A 131 9.53 17.36 -2.34
CA VAL A 131 8.33 16.82 -2.98
C VAL A 131 8.64 16.57 -4.46
N ARG A 132 8.34 15.37 -4.92
CA ARG A 132 8.47 15.00 -6.35
C ARG A 132 7.18 14.37 -6.86
N ASP A 133 7.07 14.29 -8.20
CA ASP A 133 5.94 13.67 -8.89
C ASP A 133 4.59 14.25 -8.45
N LEU A 134 4.56 15.58 -8.20
CA LEU A 134 3.36 16.29 -7.76
C LEU A 134 2.33 16.32 -8.90
N GLN A 135 1.20 15.70 -8.66
CA GLN A 135 0.11 15.54 -9.61
C GLN A 135 -1.21 15.89 -8.95
N ASP A 136 -2.19 16.23 -9.76
CA ASP A 136 -3.58 16.36 -9.32
C ASP A 136 -4.52 15.55 -10.23
N THR A 137 -5.74 15.36 -9.77
CA THR A 137 -6.79 14.70 -10.53
C THR A 137 -7.83 15.67 -11.06
N LEU A 138 -7.47 16.97 -11.22
CA LEU A 138 -8.32 17.94 -11.86
C LEU A 138 -8.61 17.54 -13.31
N PRO A 139 -9.78 17.85 -13.85
CA PRO A 139 -10.06 17.68 -15.26
C PRO A 139 -9.01 18.38 -16.11
N LEU A 140 -8.49 17.67 -17.11
CA LEU A 140 -7.55 18.30 -18.05
C LEU A 140 -8.24 19.43 -18.79
N ALA A 141 -7.59 20.59 -18.80
CA ALA A 141 -8.07 21.72 -19.59
C ALA A 141 -8.15 21.32 -21.08
N GLY A 142 -9.30 21.45 -21.66
CA GLY A 142 -9.51 21.08 -23.05
C GLY A 142 -10.93 21.46 -23.51
N ILE A 143 -11.11 21.43 -24.82
CA ILE A 143 -12.40 21.65 -25.46
C ILE A 143 -12.90 20.33 -26.03
N GLN A 144 -14.13 19.99 -25.71
CA GLN A 144 -14.88 18.96 -26.43
C GLN A 144 -15.89 19.60 -27.36
N TRP A 145 -16.00 19.04 -28.55
CA TRP A 145 -17.03 19.48 -29.48
C TRP A 145 -18.31 18.72 -29.21
N GLU A 146 -19.35 19.46 -28.81
CA GLU A 146 -20.68 18.91 -28.64
C GLU A 146 -21.51 19.19 -29.89
N ILE A 147 -22.16 18.16 -30.43
CA ILE A 147 -23.06 18.29 -31.55
C ILE A 147 -24.47 18.47 -30.98
N ASP A 148 -24.94 19.72 -30.99
CA ASP A 148 -26.26 20.05 -30.53
C ASP A 148 -27.24 19.88 -31.70
N VAL A 149 -28.18 18.93 -31.55
CA VAL A 149 -29.14 18.58 -32.58
C VAL A 149 -30.49 19.22 -32.26
N ASP A 150 -30.96 20.06 -33.16
CA ASP A 150 -32.36 20.54 -33.18
C ASP A 150 -33.32 19.38 -33.52
N ARG A 151 -33.83 18.78 -32.46
CA ARG A 151 -34.70 17.60 -32.57
C ARG A 151 -35.98 17.88 -33.37
N SER A 152 -36.50 19.09 -33.29
CA SER A 152 -37.71 19.49 -34.02
C SER A 152 -37.46 19.56 -35.54
N ARG A 153 -36.33 20.16 -35.93
CA ARG A 153 -35.91 20.21 -37.32
C ARG A 153 -35.54 18.83 -37.87
N ALA A 154 -34.79 18.05 -37.07
CA ALA A 154 -34.44 16.66 -37.43
C ALA A 154 -35.69 15.83 -37.68
N ALA A 155 -36.69 15.90 -36.82
CA ALA A 155 -37.98 15.21 -37.00
C ALA A 155 -38.75 15.66 -38.25
N MET A 156 -38.79 16.96 -38.53
CA MET A 156 -39.41 17.47 -39.78
C MET A 156 -38.73 16.99 -41.03
N LEU A 157 -37.43 16.75 -40.96
CA LEU A 157 -36.63 16.21 -42.07
C LEU A 157 -36.65 14.67 -42.15
N GLY A 158 -37.30 14.02 -41.19
CA GLY A 158 -37.33 12.54 -41.10
C GLY A 158 -35.98 11.94 -40.66
N VAL A 159 -35.15 12.69 -39.97
CA VAL A 159 -33.82 12.25 -39.48
C VAL A 159 -33.94 11.64 -38.10
N ASN A 160 -33.41 10.46 -37.93
CA ASN A 160 -33.21 9.85 -36.62
C ASN A 160 -31.89 10.38 -36.00
N VAL A 161 -31.94 10.84 -34.74
CA VAL A 161 -30.73 11.33 -34.00
C VAL A 161 -29.66 10.22 -33.85
N ALA A 162 -30.07 8.94 -33.79
CA ALA A 162 -29.13 7.83 -33.72
C ALA A 162 -28.29 7.70 -35.01
N ASP A 163 -28.85 8.02 -36.16
CA ASP A 163 -28.13 7.96 -37.45
C ASP A 163 -27.06 9.06 -37.50
N VAL A 164 -27.34 10.23 -36.91
CA VAL A 164 -26.33 11.29 -36.75
C VAL A 164 -25.18 10.82 -35.87
N GLY A 165 -25.48 10.16 -34.76
CA GLY A 165 -24.47 9.59 -33.86
C GLY A 165 -23.58 8.57 -34.60
N ASN A 166 -24.17 7.65 -35.34
CA ASN A 166 -23.42 6.64 -36.11
C ASN A 166 -22.54 7.27 -37.19
N MET A 167 -23.05 8.29 -37.90
CA MET A 167 -22.25 9.03 -38.89
C MET A 167 -21.05 9.74 -38.29
N VAL A 168 -21.25 10.40 -37.17
CA VAL A 168 -20.15 11.07 -36.44
C VAL A 168 -19.13 10.04 -35.95
N GLN A 169 -19.62 8.90 -35.45
CA GLN A 169 -18.76 7.82 -34.99
C GLN A 169 -17.93 7.24 -36.13
N MET A 170 -18.48 7.10 -37.35
CA MET A 170 -17.74 6.64 -38.53
C MET A 170 -16.56 7.58 -38.89
N VAL A 171 -16.71 8.89 -38.72
CA VAL A 171 -15.63 9.84 -38.97
C VAL A 171 -14.58 9.81 -37.84
N THR A 172 -15.00 9.59 -36.61
CA THR A 172 -14.12 9.65 -35.42
C THR A 172 -13.48 8.30 -35.09
N GLY A 173 -14.17 7.44 -34.35
CA GLY A 173 -13.68 6.15 -33.84
C GLY A 173 -13.93 4.96 -34.75
N GLY A 174 -14.82 5.12 -35.71
CA GLY A 174 -15.36 4.02 -36.51
C GLY A 174 -16.51 3.27 -35.81
N VAL A 175 -17.42 2.70 -36.62
CA VAL A 175 -18.54 1.91 -36.13
C VAL A 175 -18.16 0.43 -36.24
N MET A 176 -18.32 -0.32 -35.16
CA MET A 176 -18.15 -1.77 -35.16
C MET A 176 -19.30 -2.40 -35.96
N ILE A 177 -18.95 -3.16 -36.97
CA ILE A 177 -19.91 -3.84 -37.88
C ILE A 177 -19.98 -5.34 -37.64
N GLY A 178 -19.05 -5.91 -36.89
CA GLY A 178 -18.98 -7.31 -36.53
C GLY A 178 -17.66 -7.68 -35.92
N GLU A 179 -17.55 -8.94 -35.53
CA GLU A 179 -16.35 -9.56 -34.99
C GLU A 179 -15.99 -10.76 -35.88
N PHE A 180 -14.72 -10.98 -36.12
CA PHE A 180 -14.20 -12.10 -36.87
C PHE A 180 -13.22 -12.88 -36.02
N ARG A 181 -13.44 -14.17 -35.85
CA ARG A 181 -12.53 -15.06 -35.14
C ARG A 181 -11.79 -15.92 -36.17
N PRO A 182 -10.50 -15.65 -36.42
CA PRO A 182 -9.69 -16.54 -37.25
C PRO A 182 -9.41 -17.86 -36.51
N ASP A 183 -9.18 -18.93 -37.30
CA ASP A 183 -8.97 -20.28 -36.74
C ASP A 183 -7.67 -20.40 -35.93
N ASP A 184 -6.74 -19.45 -36.09
CA ASP A 184 -5.41 -19.38 -35.44
C ASP A 184 -5.30 -18.34 -34.33
N ALA A 185 -6.42 -17.70 -33.95
CA ALA A 185 -6.42 -16.71 -32.86
C ALA A 185 -7.37 -17.11 -31.72
N ASP A 186 -6.91 -16.87 -30.49
CA ASP A 186 -7.70 -17.10 -29.27
C ASP A 186 -8.76 -16.00 -29.06
N GLU A 187 -8.54 -14.80 -29.60
CA GLU A 187 -9.41 -13.63 -29.43
C GLU A 187 -10.09 -13.23 -30.74
N GLU A 188 -11.30 -12.66 -30.63
CA GLU A 188 -12.07 -12.13 -31.73
C GLU A 188 -11.50 -10.78 -32.19
N ILE A 189 -11.44 -10.59 -33.52
CA ILE A 189 -10.95 -9.34 -34.12
C ILE A 189 -12.15 -8.48 -34.50
N GLU A 190 -12.23 -7.28 -33.94
CA GLU A 190 -13.28 -6.32 -34.26
C GLU A 190 -13.16 -5.80 -35.71
N MET A 191 -14.22 -5.90 -36.44
CA MET A 191 -14.36 -5.28 -37.80
C MET A 191 -14.97 -3.88 -37.63
N ARG A 192 -14.19 -2.82 -37.92
CA ARG A 192 -14.66 -1.43 -37.81
C ARG A 192 -14.74 -0.75 -39.18
N LEU A 193 -15.90 -0.18 -39.48
CA LEU A 193 -16.08 0.71 -40.62
C LEU A 193 -15.75 2.14 -40.24
N ARG A 194 -14.81 2.75 -40.96
CA ARG A 194 -14.27 4.08 -40.66
C ARG A 194 -13.97 4.86 -41.94
N PHE A 195 -14.10 6.17 -41.90
CA PHE A 195 -13.65 7.02 -43.00
C PHE A 195 -12.13 6.94 -43.22
N PRO A 196 -11.62 7.14 -44.45
CA PRO A 196 -10.18 7.25 -44.72
C PRO A 196 -9.56 8.34 -43.88
N GLU A 197 -8.28 8.21 -43.55
CA GLU A 197 -7.60 9.12 -42.62
C GLU A 197 -7.64 10.60 -43.02
N GLN A 198 -7.50 10.85 -44.31
CA GLN A 198 -7.58 12.20 -44.90
C GLN A 198 -8.97 12.88 -44.70
N ASP A 199 -10.02 12.08 -44.53
CA ASP A 199 -11.41 12.54 -44.42
C ASP A 199 -11.88 12.57 -42.95
N ARG A 200 -10.98 12.30 -41.97
CA ARG A 200 -11.29 12.33 -40.52
C ARG A 200 -11.08 13.70 -39.89
N GLN A 201 -11.54 14.74 -40.58
CA GLN A 201 -11.42 16.11 -40.13
C GLN A 201 -12.75 16.63 -39.57
N LEU A 202 -12.68 17.66 -38.70
CA LEU A 202 -13.87 18.29 -38.15
C LEU A 202 -14.78 18.88 -39.24
N THR A 203 -14.18 19.36 -40.35
CA THR A 203 -14.93 19.86 -41.53
C THR A 203 -15.72 18.78 -42.24
N THR A 204 -15.26 17.54 -42.19
CA THR A 204 -16.00 16.40 -42.78
C THR A 204 -17.30 16.15 -42.02
N ILE A 205 -17.28 16.31 -40.67
CA ILE A 205 -18.49 16.16 -39.85
C ILE A 205 -19.55 17.17 -40.27
N ASP A 206 -19.19 18.42 -40.52
CA ASP A 206 -20.15 19.47 -40.94
C ASP A 206 -20.77 19.18 -42.32
N ASN A 207 -20.04 18.48 -43.18
CA ASN A 207 -20.46 18.15 -44.54
C ASN A 207 -21.14 16.77 -44.67
N LEU A 208 -21.20 15.99 -43.60
CA LEU A 208 -21.88 14.71 -43.60
C LEU A 208 -23.36 14.86 -44.00
N ARG A 209 -23.87 13.89 -44.77
CA ARG A 209 -25.27 13.86 -45.19
C ARG A 209 -25.93 12.61 -44.64
N VAL A 210 -27.06 12.79 -43.99
CA VAL A 210 -27.91 11.70 -43.52
C VAL A 210 -28.97 11.42 -44.57
N ASN A 211 -29.16 10.13 -44.92
CA ASN A 211 -30.19 9.74 -45.84
C ASN A 211 -31.57 9.86 -45.18
N THR A 212 -32.48 10.55 -45.81
CA THR A 212 -33.87 10.69 -45.38
C THR A 212 -34.82 10.22 -46.48
N PRO A 213 -36.09 9.96 -46.17
CA PRO A 213 -37.07 9.60 -47.18
C PRO A 213 -37.19 10.62 -48.35
N ASN A 214 -36.82 11.86 -48.09
CA ASN A 214 -36.88 12.95 -49.08
C ASN A 214 -35.52 13.26 -49.74
N GLY A 215 -34.50 12.38 -49.53
CA GLY A 215 -33.15 12.54 -50.07
C GLY A 215 -32.10 12.86 -49.00
N PRO A 216 -30.82 12.92 -49.38
CA PRO A 216 -29.71 13.14 -48.44
C PRO A 216 -29.68 14.63 -47.96
N VAL A 217 -29.77 14.81 -46.63
CA VAL A 217 -29.77 16.14 -45.97
C VAL A 217 -28.44 16.33 -45.19
N PRO A 218 -27.76 17.48 -45.35
CA PRO A 218 -26.53 17.75 -44.59
C PRO A 218 -26.83 17.94 -43.11
N ILE A 219 -25.96 17.40 -42.25
CA ILE A 219 -26.10 17.45 -40.79
C ILE A 219 -26.15 18.90 -40.28
N SER A 220 -25.42 19.79 -40.93
CA SER A 220 -25.41 21.23 -40.61
C SER A 220 -26.75 21.93 -40.75
N SER A 221 -27.74 21.32 -41.41
CA SER A 221 -29.10 21.90 -41.57
C SER A 221 -29.89 21.85 -40.25
N PHE A 222 -29.63 20.92 -39.38
CA PHE A 222 -30.37 20.67 -38.13
C PHE A 222 -29.49 20.45 -36.90
N SER A 223 -28.17 20.58 -37.03
CA SER A 223 -27.27 20.52 -35.92
C SER A 223 -26.21 21.62 -35.92
N LYS A 224 -25.71 21.95 -34.77
CA LYS A 224 -24.62 22.90 -34.56
C LYS A 224 -23.53 22.28 -33.72
N ARG A 225 -22.29 22.54 -34.08
CA ARG A 225 -21.12 22.13 -33.28
C ARG A 225 -20.79 23.25 -32.30
N VAL A 226 -20.84 22.95 -31.02
CA VAL A 226 -20.59 23.93 -29.93
C VAL A 226 -19.36 23.50 -29.16
N PRO A 227 -18.34 24.38 -28.99
CA PRO A 227 -17.22 24.07 -28.11
C PRO A 227 -17.69 24.17 -26.66
N LYS A 228 -17.48 23.12 -25.89
CA LYS A 228 -17.72 23.11 -24.44
C LYS A 228 -16.45 22.72 -23.70
N PRO A 229 -16.27 23.14 -22.44
CA PRO A 229 -15.21 22.60 -21.61
C PRO A 229 -15.29 21.09 -21.56
N ARG A 230 -14.14 20.43 -21.70
CA ARG A 230 -14.08 18.96 -21.61
C ARG A 230 -14.55 18.51 -20.23
N VAL A 231 -15.50 17.62 -20.19
CA VAL A 231 -15.91 16.92 -18.96
C VAL A 231 -15.13 15.62 -18.90
N ASP A 232 -14.29 15.50 -17.88
CA ASP A 232 -13.50 14.30 -17.63
C ASP A 232 -14.19 13.42 -16.58
N THR A 233 -13.50 12.35 -16.13
CA THR A 233 -14.00 11.43 -15.12
C THR A 233 -14.25 12.17 -13.80
N ILE A 234 -15.46 12.08 -13.29
CA ILE A 234 -15.84 12.63 -11.98
C ILE A 234 -15.72 11.51 -10.96
N GLN A 235 -14.80 11.67 -10.01
CA GLN A 235 -14.66 10.74 -8.88
C GLN A 235 -15.56 11.19 -7.73
N ARG A 236 -16.24 10.23 -7.10
CA ARG A 236 -17.04 10.47 -5.89
C ARG A 236 -16.67 9.47 -4.82
N ILE A 237 -16.38 10.00 -3.64
CA ILE A 237 -16.14 9.22 -2.42
C ILE A 237 -17.11 9.70 -1.36
N ASP A 238 -17.77 8.80 -0.68
CA ASP A 238 -18.81 9.12 0.32
C ASP A 238 -19.92 10.04 -0.22
N ARG A 239 -20.27 9.88 -1.52
CA ARG A 239 -21.28 10.67 -2.27
C ARG A 239 -20.87 12.11 -2.60
N GLU A 240 -19.72 12.59 -2.16
CA GLU A 240 -19.18 13.92 -2.50
C GLU A 240 -18.21 13.81 -3.68
N GLU A 241 -18.23 14.82 -4.56
CA GLU A 241 -17.19 14.92 -5.60
C GLU A 241 -15.84 15.15 -4.95
N THR A 242 -14.83 14.49 -5.48
CA THR A 242 -13.49 14.52 -4.91
C THR A 242 -12.42 14.74 -5.97
N VAL A 243 -11.39 15.48 -5.58
CA VAL A 243 -10.15 15.67 -6.32
C VAL A 243 -9.00 15.31 -5.40
N PHE A 244 -7.94 14.73 -5.96
CA PHE A 244 -6.74 14.40 -5.21
C PHE A 244 -5.56 15.25 -5.67
N ILE A 245 -4.69 15.57 -4.71
CA ILE A 245 -3.32 15.97 -4.95
C ILE A 245 -2.45 14.83 -4.46
N LEU A 246 -1.55 14.38 -5.32
CA LEU A 246 -0.73 13.19 -5.13
C LEU A 246 0.74 13.56 -5.31
N ALA A 247 1.61 13.14 -4.40
CA ALA A 247 3.04 13.38 -4.50
C ALA A 247 3.85 12.27 -3.83
N ASN A 248 5.12 12.16 -4.22
CA ASN A 248 6.11 11.34 -3.57
C ASN A 248 7.12 12.21 -2.82
N SER A 249 7.77 11.64 -1.80
CA SER A 249 8.89 12.27 -1.11
C SER A 249 10.20 11.84 -1.75
N GLU A 250 11.16 12.74 -1.86
CA GLU A 250 12.53 12.41 -2.26
C GLU A 250 13.27 11.64 -1.16
N VAL A 251 14.30 10.92 -1.55
CA VAL A 251 15.18 10.21 -0.61
C VAL A 251 15.80 11.22 0.37
N GLY A 252 15.64 10.97 1.66
CA GLY A 252 16.12 11.87 2.73
C GLY A 252 15.05 12.77 3.34
N TYR A 253 13.86 12.85 2.75
CA TYR A 253 12.71 13.58 3.29
C TYR A 253 11.64 12.62 3.82
N LEU A 254 11.03 12.98 4.95
CA LEU A 254 9.93 12.20 5.52
C LEU A 254 8.57 12.74 5.05
N ALA A 255 7.77 11.89 4.46
CA ALA A 255 6.42 12.26 4.02
C ALA A 255 5.54 12.80 5.15
N ASP A 256 5.75 12.33 6.40
CA ASP A 256 5.04 12.81 7.58
C ASP A 256 5.37 14.28 7.92
N ASP A 257 6.62 14.69 7.75
CA ASP A 257 7.03 16.08 8.00
C ASP A 257 6.44 17.00 6.94
N GLN A 258 6.50 16.60 5.67
CA GLN A 258 5.88 17.30 4.56
C GLN A 258 4.36 17.41 4.76
N THR A 259 3.70 16.32 5.14
CA THR A 259 2.26 16.29 5.41
C THR A 259 1.89 17.21 6.58
N ARG A 260 2.69 17.24 7.64
CA ARG A 260 2.48 18.16 8.77
C ARG A 260 2.63 19.62 8.36
N GLN A 261 3.61 19.96 7.52
CA GLN A 261 3.79 21.31 6.99
C GLN A 261 2.58 21.74 6.16
N ILE A 262 2.09 20.85 5.31
CA ILE A 262 0.88 21.11 4.49
C ILE A 262 -0.36 21.28 5.39
N ASP A 263 -0.54 20.44 6.39
CA ASP A 263 -1.67 20.51 7.34
C ASP A 263 -1.66 21.82 8.14
N GLN A 264 -0.48 22.28 8.57
CA GLN A 264 -0.33 23.56 9.25
C GLN A 264 -0.76 24.74 8.35
N TRP A 265 -0.36 24.71 7.08
CA TRP A 265 -0.79 25.75 6.13
C TRP A 265 -2.30 25.70 5.89
N ILE A 266 -2.89 24.51 5.71
CA ILE A 266 -4.34 24.36 5.53
C ILE A 266 -5.11 24.93 6.72
N LYS A 267 -4.66 24.69 7.95
CA LYS A 267 -5.28 25.19 9.18
C LYS A 267 -5.17 26.72 9.35
N GLN A 268 -4.18 27.33 8.72
CA GLN A 268 -4.02 28.81 8.73
C GLN A 268 -4.89 29.50 7.68
N GLN A 269 -5.37 28.76 6.69
CA GLN A 269 -6.30 29.25 5.69
C GLN A 269 -7.74 29.30 6.26
N ASP A 270 -8.65 29.79 5.45
CA ASP A 270 -10.04 30.04 5.81
C ASP A 270 -10.73 28.80 6.44
N PRO A 271 -11.08 28.83 7.74
CA PRO A 271 -11.79 27.74 8.41
C PRO A 271 -13.22 27.52 7.91
N GLU A 272 -13.82 28.53 7.24
CA GLU A 272 -15.19 28.49 6.71
C GLU A 272 -15.25 28.02 5.26
N SER A 273 -14.13 27.54 4.70
CA SER A 273 -14.09 27.04 3.32
C SER A 273 -15.10 25.89 3.13
N PRO A 274 -15.91 25.92 2.07
CA PRO A 274 -16.84 24.84 1.75
C PRO A 274 -16.11 23.57 1.29
N VAL A 275 -14.77 23.59 1.18
CA VAL A 275 -13.94 22.49 0.72
C VAL A 275 -13.38 21.72 1.91
N LYS A 276 -13.78 20.46 2.04
CA LYS A 276 -13.24 19.56 3.04
C LYS A 276 -11.93 18.97 2.53
N ILE A 277 -10.87 19.09 3.30
CA ILE A 277 -9.54 18.57 2.98
C ILE A 277 -9.21 17.44 3.96
N ARG A 278 -8.80 16.27 3.42
CA ARG A 278 -8.41 15.11 4.21
C ARG A 278 -7.13 14.51 3.64
N PHE A 279 -6.22 14.14 4.53
CA PHE A 279 -5.07 13.36 4.15
C PHE A 279 -5.47 11.89 4.02
N ARG A 280 -5.04 11.26 2.93
CA ARG A 280 -5.25 9.86 2.59
C ARG A 280 -3.89 9.20 2.34
N GLY A 281 -3.89 7.94 1.93
CA GLY A 281 -2.68 7.21 1.54
C GLY A 281 -2.11 6.35 2.66
N ALA A 282 -0.81 6.05 2.56
CA ALA A 282 -0.10 5.14 3.45
C ALA A 282 -0.35 5.43 4.94
N ASN A 283 -0.34 6.69 5.33
CA ASN A 283 -0.53 7.11 6.73
C ASN A 283 -1.91 6.76 7.27
N GLN A 284 -2.96 6.89 6.47
CA GLN A 284 -4.31 6.54 6.90
C GLN A 284 -4.50 5.02 7.01
N GLU A 285 -4.01 4.28 6.03
CA GLU A 285 -4.07 2.81 6.06
C GLU A 285 -3.18 2.25 7.18
N GLN A 286 -2.01 2.84 7.42
CA GLN A 286 -1.17 2.50 8.56
C GLN A 286 -1.85 2.83 9.89
N ALA A 287 -2.53 3.97 10.02
CA ALA A 287 -3.27 4.33 11.22
C ALA A 287 -4.42 3.37 11.51
N LYS A 288 -5.21 3.01 10.49
CA LYS A 288 -6.27 1.98 10.61
C LYS A 288 -5.70 0.62 11.00
N ALA A 289 -4.59 0.22 10.37
CA ALA A 289 -3.92 -1.03 10.70
C ALA A 289 -3.37 -1.01 12.13
N ALA A 290 -2.79 0.10 12.59
CA ALA A 290 -2.31 0.28 13.96
C ALA A 290 -3.46 0.21 14.98
N GLU A 291 -4.59 0.87 14.69
CA GLU A 291 -5.79 0.81 15.53
C GLU A 291 -6.34 -0.63 15.62
N PHE A 292 -6.46 -1.30 14.48
CA PHE A 292 -6.88 -2.70 14.45
C PHE A 292 -5.92 -3.60 15.25
N LEU A 293 -4.61 -3.47 15.03
CA LEU A 293 -3.60 -4.28 15.72
C LEU A 293 -3.56 -4.00 17.22
N SER A 294 -3.69 -2.73 17.64
CA SER A 294 -3.73 -2.37 19.06
C SER A 294 -4.96 -2.96 19.75
N THR A 295 -6.10 -2.93 19.08
CA THR A 295 -7.35 -3.56 19.56
C THR A 295 -7.21 -5.08 19.63
N ALA A 296 -6.68 -5.71 18.58
CA ALA A 296 -6.45 -7.15 18.52
C ALA A 296 -5.44 -7.61 19.59
N PHE A 297 -4.35 -6.87 19.78
CA PHE A 297 -3.35 -7.15 20.82
C PHE A 297 -3.95 -7.01 22.22
N SER A 298 -4.72 -5.95 22.47
CA SER A 298 -5.38 -5.72 23.76
C SER A 298 -6.39 -6.83 24.08
N LEU A 299 -7.16 -7.26 23.07
CA LEU A 299 -8.10 -8.38 23.22
C LEU A 299 -7.35 -9.70 23.50
N ALA A 300 -6.29 -9.97 22.74
CA ALA A 300 -5.46 -11.16 22.96
C ALA A 300 -4.86 -11.18 24.37
N MET A 301 -4.32 -10.03 24.84
CA MET A 301 -3.79 -9.88 26.20
C MET A 301 -4.86 -10.11 27.26
N SER A 302 -6.08 -9.62 27.04
CA SER A 302 -7.20 -9.80 27.96
C SER A 302 -7.63 -11.27 28.04
N VAL A 303 -7.76 -11.95 26.91
CA VAL A 303 -8.07 -13.38 26.87
C VAL A 303 -6.97 -14.21 27.52
N MET A 304 -5.71 -13.90 27.22
CA MET A 304 -4.54 -14.55 27.87
C MET A 304 -4.55 -14.32 29.39
N LEU A 305 -4.86 -13.12 29.87
CA LEU A 305 -4.97 -12.84 31.30
C LEU A 305 -5.98 -13.75 31.95
N ILE A 306 -7.19 -13.83 31.39
CA ILE A 306 -8.26 -14.68 31.93
C ILE A 306 -7.81 -16.15 31.96
N MET A 307 -7.27 -16.67 30.87
CA MET A 307 -6.79 -18.05 30.81
C MET A 307 -5.67 -18.32 31.80
N LEU A 308 -4.71 -17.41 31.94
CA LEU A 308 -3.60 -17.56 32.89
C LEU A 308 -4.05 -17.49 34.35
N VAL A 309 -5.00 -16.61 34.67
CA VAL A 309 -5.59 -16.54 36.01
C VAL A 309 -6.33 -17.84 36.33
N MET A 310 -7.08 -18.38 35.39
CA MET A 310 -7.74 -19.69 35.56
C MET A 310 -6.74 -20.83 35.73
N GLN A 311 -5.62 -20.82 34.98
CA GLN A 311 -4.58 -21.85 35.01
C GLN A 311 -3.79 -21.87 36.33
N PHE A 312 -3.39 -20.68 36.81
CA PHE A 312 -2.48 -20.57 37.94
C PHE A 312 -3.18 -20.21 39.25
N ASN A 313 -4.47 -19.85 39.20
CA ASN A 313 -5.21 -19.31 40.34
C ASN A 313 -4.47 -18.16 41.07
N SER A 314 -3.75 -17.33 40.30
CA SER A 314 -2.89 -16.25 40.84
C SER A 314 -2.81 -15.08 39.85
N PHE A 315 -3.33 -13.92 40.25
CA PHE A 315 -3.18 -12.69 39.48
C PHE A 315 -1.73 -12.25 39.34
N TYR A 316 -0.90 -12.48 40.35
CA TYR A 316 0.51 -12.10 40.31
C TYR A 316 1.28 -12.87 39.22
N GLN A 317 1.11 -14.19 39.17
CA GLN A 317 1.79 -15.03 38.17
C GLN A 317 1.29 -14.72 36.75
N ALA A 318 -0.01 -14.50 36.58
CA ALA A 318 -0.58 -14.10 35.31
C ALA A 318 -0.03 -12.74 34.85
N ALA A 319 -0.02 -11.75 35.75
CA ALA A 319 0.54 -10.41 35.45
C ALA A 319 2.04 -10.47 35.10
N LEU A 320 2.81 -11.32 35.76
CA LEU A 320 4.22 -11.50 35.50
C LEU A 320 4.48 -12.06 34.09
N ILE A 321 3.69 -13.01 33.64
CA ILE A 321 3.75 -13.56 32.28
C ILE A 321 3.42 -12.47 31.27
N LEU A 322 2.33 -11.72 31.47
CA LEU A 322 1.94 -10.64 30.56
C LEU A 322 2.97 -9.51 30.53
N PHE A 323 3.59 -9.20 31.66
CA PHE A 323 4.69 -8.24 31.72
C PHE A 323 5.87 -8.69 30.85
N SER A 324 6.21 -9.99 30.86
CA SER A 324 7.25 -10.54 29.99
C SER A 324 6.90 -10.40 28.51
N VAL A 325 5.60 -10.52 28.14
CA VAL A 325 5.12 -10.28 26.78
C VAL A 325 5.33 -8.82 26.37
N VAL A 326 4.94 -7.88 27.23
CA VAL A 326 5.16 -6.45 26.95
C VAL A 326 6.66 -6.13 26.82
N MET A 327 7.49 -6.71 27.68
CA MET A 327 8.95 -6.53 27.56
C MET A 327 9.54 -7.17 26.31
N SER A 328 8.95 -8.24 25.78
CA SER A 328 9.39 -8.84 24.52
C SER A 328 9.15 -7.91 23.32
N THR A 329 8.14 -7.05 23.36
CA THR A 329 7.91 -6.03 22.30
C THR A 329 9.04 -4.99 22.27
N ALA A 330 9.58 -4.62 23.45
CA ALA A 330 10.77 -3.78 23.50
C ALA A 330 11.97 -4.47 22.83
N GLY A 331 12.07 -5.80 22.99
CA GLY A 331 13.08 -6.61 22.30
C GLY A 331 12.95 -6.58 20.77
N VAL A 332 11.73 -6.58 20.25
CA VAL A 332 11.48 -6.40 18.80
C VAL A 332 12.00 -5.05 18.33
N LEU A 333 11.65 -3.98 19.03
CA LEU A 333 12.07 -2.63 18.67
C LEU A 333 13.60 -2.44 18.76
N LEU A 334 14.24 -3.01 19.79
CA LEU A 334 15.70 -3.02 19.91
C LEU A 334 16.35 -3.78 18.76
N GLY A 335 15.80 -4.93 18.37
CA GLY A 335 16.30 -5.70 17.26
C GLY A 335 16.19 -4.97 15.93
N LEU A 336 15.07 -4.30 15.67
CA LEU A 336 14.90 -3.45 14.49
C LEU A 336 15.89 -2.28 14.48
N LEU A 337 16.12 -1.66 15.62
CA LEU A 337 17.09 -0.57 15.76
C LEU A 337 18.52 -1.04 15.43
N ILE A 338 18.92 -2.20 15.95
CA ILE A 338 20.25 -2.78 15.70
C ILE A 338 20.41 -3.16 14.23
N ALA A 339 19.37 -3.75 13.65
CA ALA A 339 19.37 -4.17 12.25
C ALA A 339 19.17 -2.99 11.27
N GLN A 340 18.92 -1.77 11.76
CA GLN A 340 18.53 -0.59 10.97
C GLN A 340 17.38 -0.89 9.98
N ALA A 341 16.46 -1.77 10.40
CA ALA A 341 15.33 -2.21 9.58
C ALA A 341 14.11 -1.31 9.81
N THR A 342 13.33 -1.12 8.76
CA THR A 342 12.10 -0.33 8.82
C THR A 342 10.99 -1.06 9.58
N PHE A 343 10.22 -0.32 10.37
CA PHE A 343 9.05 -0.86 11.06
C PHE A 343 7.86 -0.94 10.10
N SER A 344 7.42 -2.15 9.79
CA SER A 344 6.17 -2.37 9.05
C SER A 344 5.01 -2.49 10.03
N THR A 345 4.08 -1.53 10.02
CA THR A 345 2.94 -1.53 10.94
C THR A 345 2.15 -2.84 10.89
N VAL A 346 1.89 -3.36 9.70
CA VAL A 346 1.12 -4.60 9.52
C VAL A 346 1.96 -5.82 9.88
N LEU A 347 3.07 -6.03 9.18
CA LEU A 347 3.82 -7.30 9.27
C LEU A 347 4.61 -7.43 10.58
N THR A 348 5.29 -6.35 11.01
CA THR A 348 5.96 -6.34 12.32
C THR A 348 4.93 -6.41 13.45
N GLY A 349 3.78 -5.71 13.32
CA GLY A 349 2.71 -5.76 14.30
C GLY A 349 2.11 -7.17 14.45
N VAL A 350 1.82 -7.86 13.36
CA VAL A 350 1.40 -9.28 13.39
C VAL A 350 2.48 -10.15 14.02
N GLY A 351 3.76 -9.89 13.73
CA GLY A 351 4.89 -10.59 14.35
C GLY A 351 4.92 -10.43 15.88
N ILE A 352 4.62 -9.23 16.39
CA ILE A 352 4.51 -8.97 17.84
C ILE A 352 3.37 -9.77 18.47
N VAL A 353 2.20 -9.82 17.82
CA VAL A 353 1.06 -10.61 18.31
C VAL A 353 1.39 -12.10 18.34
N ALA A 354 2.02 -12.62 17.28
CA ALA A 354 2.45 -14.02 17.21
C ALA A 354 3.51 -14.35 18.29
N LEU A 355 4.48 -13.44 18.48
CA LEU A 355 5.52 -13.56 19.52
C LEU A 355 4.90 -13.67 20.93
N ALA A 356 3.81 -12.94 21.22
CA ALA A 356 3.14 -12.99 22.51
C ALA A 356 2.77 -14.43 22.90
N GLY A 357 2.19 -15.21 21.97
CA GLY A 357 1.85 -16.61 22.20
C GLY A 357 3.07 -17.50 22.52
N ILE A 358 4.19 -17.28 21.81
CA ILE A 358 5.42 -18.05 22.04
C ILE A 358 6.02 -17.72 23.42
N VAL A 359 6.08 -16.45 23.78
CA VAL A 359 6.62 -15.99 25.05
C VAL A 359 5.82 -16.50 26.24
N VAL A 360 4.48 -16.45 26.12
CA VAL A 360 3.56 -16.97 27.15
C VAL A 360 3.82 -18.46 27.39
N ASN A 361 3.92 -19.25 26.33
CA ASN A 361 4.17 -20.68 26.44
C ASN A 361 5.47 -20.99 27.22
N ASN A 362 6.56 -20.30 26.93
CA ASN A 362 7.83 -20.50 27.64
C ASN A 362 7.74 -20.17 29.13
N ASN A 363 7.03 -19.08 29.47
CA ASN A 363 6.84 -18.65 30.84
C ASN A 363 5.90 -19.60 31.62
N ILE A 364 4.81 -20.08 30.99
CA ILE A 364 3.88 -21.06 31.59
C ILE A 364 4.65 -22.28 32.09
N VAL A 365 5.51 -22.87 31.24
CA VAL A 365 6.25 -24.08 31.56
C VAL A 365 7.20 -23.86 32.76
N LEU A 366 7.82 -22.70 32.86
CA LEU A 366 8.70 -22.37 33.99
C LEU A 366 7.92 -22.19 35.29
N ILE A 367 6.84 -21.41 35.26
CA ILE A 367 6.01 -21.12 36.45
C ILE A 367 5.28 -22.38 36.94
N ASP A 368 4.77 -23.17 36.01
CA ASP A 368 4.12 -24.44 36.36
C ASP A 368 5.10 -25.40 37.06
N THR A 369 6.34 -25.49 36.60
CA THR A 369 7.37 -26.27 37.26
C THR A 369 7.70 -25.74 38.66
N TYR A 370 7.77 -24.42 38.83
CA TYR A 370 7.93 -23.81 40.15
C TYR A 370 6.79 -24.17 41.09
N ASN A 371 5.56 -24.03 40.62
CA ASN A 371 4.35 -24.36 41.40
C ASN A 371 4.31 -25.86 41.75
N TYR A 372 4.67 -26.74 40.80
CA TYR A 372 4.77 -28.16 41.02
C TYR A 372 5.77 -28.52 42.15
N LEU A 373 6.96 -27.92 42.09
CA LEU A 373 8.01 -28.16 43.12
C LEU A 373 7.56 -27.64 44.50
N ARG A 374 6.89 -26.51 44.58
CA ARG A 374 6.37 -25.95 45.82
C ARG A 374 5.27 -26.79 46.44
N ARG A 375 4.40 -27.40 45.61
CA ARG A 375 3.29 -28.26 46.07
C ARG A 375 3.80 -29.62 46.54
N HIS A 376 4.76 -30.25 45.85
CA HIS A 376 5.19 -31.60 46.16
C HIS A 376 6.31 -31.66 47.19
N ASN A 377 7.08 -30.62 47.39
CA ASN A 377 8.19 -30.61 48.33
C ASN A 377 8.12 -29.37 49.25
N ARG A 378 7.37 -29.45 50.34
CA ARG A 378 7.14 -28.37 51.31
C ARG A 378 8.42 -27.96 52.06
N LEU A 379 9.50 -28.73 52.00
CA LEU A 379 10.78 -28.40 52.66
C LEU A 379 11.66 -27.47 51.82
N LEU A 380 11.36 -27.31 50.52
CA LEU A 380 12.11 -26.42 49.66
C LEU A 380 11.73 -24.96 49.96
N THR A 381 12.77 -24.14 50.15
CA THR A 381 12.56 -22.67 50.19
C THR A 381 12.15 -22.17 48.79
N ALA A 382 11.46 -21.01 48.72
CA ALA A 382 11.08 -20.47 47.43
C ALA A 382 12.27 -20.23 46.51
N SER A 383 13.41 -19.81 47.05
CA SER A 383 14.65 -19.62 46.28
C SER A 383 15.19 -20.92 45.69
N GLU A 384 15.17 -22.01 46.46
CA GLU A 384 15.59 -23.36 45.95
C GLU A 384 14.62 -23.90 44.90
N ALA A 385 13.33 -23.70 45.09
CA ALA A 385 12.32 -24.10 44.13
C ALA A 385 12.44 -23.34 42.80
N VAL A 386 12.64 -22.01 42.83
CA VAL A 386 12.88 -21.19 41.65
C VAL A 386 14.17 -21.61 40.94
N TYR A 387 15.27 -21.78 41.67
CA TYR A 387 16.53 -22.24 41.09
C TYR A 387 16.40 -23.62 40.43
N SER A 388 15.73 -24.56 41.08
CA SER A 388 15.52 -25.93 40.55
C SER A 388 14.59 -25.92 39.34
N ALA A 389 13.54 -25.09 39.32
CA ALA A 389 12.68 -24.88 38.16
C ALA A 389 13.44 -24.29 36.98
N ALA A 390 14.19 -23.21 37.22
CA ALA A 390 14.99 -22.57 36.17
C ALA A 390 16.05 -23.55 35.61
N LYS A 391 16.75 -24.29 36.46
CA LYS A 391 17.76 -25.29 36.04
C LYS A 391 17.15 -26.41 35.21
N SER A 392 16.00 -26.96 35.60
CA SER A 392 15.34 -28.04 34.90
C SER A 392 14.77 -27.64 33.56
N ARG A 393 14.31 -26.37 33.44
CA ARG A 393 13.68 -25.82 32.23
C ARG A 393 14.64 -25.07 31.32
N PHE A 394 15.86 -24.84 31.72
CA PHE A 394 16.87 -24.15 30.91
C PHE A 394 17.08 -24.85 29.55
N ARG A 395 17.32 -26.18 29.56
CA ARG A 395 17.53 -26.89 28.29
C ARG A 395 16.31 -26.92 27.37
N PRO A 396 15.08 -27.24 27.82
CA PRO A 396 13.90 -27.21 26.99
C PRO A 396 13.63 -25.83 26.39
N VAL A 397 13.70 -24.76 27.19
CA VAL A 397 13.44 -23.37 26.72
C VAL A 397 14.49 -22.94 25.70
N MET A 398 15.77 -23.20 25.96
CA MET A 398 16.85 -22.91 25.03
C MET A 398 16.70 -23.68 23.73
N LEU A 399 16.33 -24.98 23.80
CA LEU A 399 16.15 -25.78 22.60
C LEU A 399 15.01 -25.28 21.72
N THR A 400 13.84 -24.98 22.30
CA THR A 400 12.69 -24.43 21.55
C THR A 400 13.02 -23.07 20.94
N THR A 401 13.70 -22.20 21.68
CA THR A 401 14.12 -20.90 21.18
C THR A 401 15.09 -21.01 20.01
N ILE A 402 16.16 -21.80 20.17
CA ILE A 402 17.18 -21.95 19.13
C ILE A 402 16.58 -22.58 17.88
N THR A 403 15.75 -23.62 18.00
CA THR A 403 15.13 -24.26 16.85
C THR A 403 14.18 -23.30 16.11
N THR A 404 13.42 -22.48 16.83
CA THR A 404 12.54 -21.47 16.22
C THR A 404 13.35 -20.37 15.53
N ILE A 405 14.40 -19.86 16.18
CA ILE A 405 15.28 -18.84 15.60
C ILE A 405 15.95 -19.39 14.33
N VAL A 406 16.57 -20.56 14.38
CA VAL A 406 17.24 -21.18 13.23
C VAL A 406 16.27 -21.44 12.08
N GLY A 407 15.03 -21.87 12.40
CA GLY A 407 13.99 -22.07 11.40
C GLY A 407 13.52 -20.78 10.71
N LEU A 408 13.49 -19.64 11.44
CA LEU A 408 13.07 -18.35 10.89
C LEU A 408 14.24 -17.51 10.37
N LEU A 409 15.48 -17.83 10.70
CA LEU A 409 16.66 -17.03 10.34
C LEU A 409 16.81 -16.84 8.82
N PRO A 410 16.61 -17.83 7.95
CA PRO A 410 16.66 -17.62 6.51
C PRO A 410 15.64 -16.57 6.06
N LEU A 411 14.40 -16.69 6.52
CA LEU A 411 13.33 -15.75 6.17
C LEU A 411 13.57 -14.35 6.75
N ALA A 412 14.09 -14.25 7.96
CA ALA A 412 14.44 -12.98 8.60
C ALA A 412 15.56 -12.22 7.85
N ASN A 413 16.45 -12.95 7.17
CA ASN A 413 17.51 -12.38 6.33
C ASN A 413 17.10 -12.26 4.84
N GLY A 414 15.85 -12.54 4.51
CA GLY A 414 15.37 -12.43 3.13
C GLY A 414 15.93 -13.52 2.21
N LEU A 415 16.43 -14.62 2.75
CA LEU A 415 16.97 -15.73 1.96
C LEU A 415 15.81 -16.55 1.37
N SER A 416 15.78 -16.65 0.04
CA SER A 416 14.86 -17.50 -0.72
C SER A 416 15.63 -18.66 -1.33
N ILE A 417 15.12 -19.89 -1.12
CA ILE A 417 15.72 -21.11 -1.63
C ILE A 417 14.82 -21.66 -2.72
N ASP A 418 15.26 -21.60 -3.97
CA ASP A 418 14.58 -22.22 -5.10
C ASP A 418 15.13 -23.65 -5.30
N LEU A 419 14.33 -24.62 -4.89
CA LEU A 419 14.70 -26.03 -5.00
C LEU A 419 14.59 -26.57 -6.43
N VAL A 420 13.81 -25.91 -7.29
CA VAL A 420 13.62 -26.31 -8.70
C VAL A 420 14.85 -25.90 -9.52
N ASN A 421 15.25 -24.63 -9.41
CA ASN A 421 16.39 -24.08 -10.12
C ASN A 421 17.71 -24.23 -9.36
N ARG A 422 17.67 -24.80 -8.14
CA ARG A 422 18.84 -24.98 -7.25
C ARG A 422 19.60 -23.69 -7.01
N SER A 423 18.89 -22.57 -6.91
CA SER A 423 19.45 -21.26 -6.69
C SER A 423 19.12 -20.71 -5.30
N PHE A 424 20.05 -19.91 -4.77
CA PHE A 424 19.85 -19.15 -3.54
C PHE A 424 19.79 -17.68 -3.91
N THR A 425 18.68 -17.03 -3.61
CA THR A 425 18.50 -15.60 -3.86
C THR A 425 18.26 -14.85 -2.55
N ILE A 426 18.82 -13.65 -2.44
CA ILE A 426 18.59 -12.78 -1.28
C ILE A 426 17.70 -11.63 -1.76
N GLY A 427 16.60 -11.37 -1.01
CA GLY A 427 15.70 -10.26 -1.31
C GLY A 427 14.65 -10.55 -2.38
N GLY A 428 14.29 -11.83 -2.62
CA GLY A 428 13.18 -12.18 -3.51
C GLY A 428 11.85 -11.59 -3.02
N MET A 429 10.89 -11.36 -3.94
CA MET A 429 9.59 -10.72 -3.64
C MET A 429 8.86 -11.38 -2.45
N VAL A 430 8.76 -12.70 -2.42
CA VAL A 430 8.10 -13.44 -1.33
C VAL A 430 8.85 -13.29 -0.01
N ALA A 431 10.19 -13.38 -0.05
CA ALA A 431 11.01 -13.22 1.14
C ALA A 431 10.88 -11.81 1.73
N SER A 432 10.90 -10.77 0.90
CA SER A 432 10.77 -9.38 1.36
C SER A 432 9.43 -9.09 2.04
N TRP A 433 8.36 -9.77 1.65
CA TRP A 433 7.05 -9.64 2.31
C TRP A 433 7.07 -10.18 3.75
N TRP A 434 7.65 -11.35 3.96
CA TRP A 434 7.61 -12.03 5.25
C TRP A 434 8.77 -11.67 6.18
N GLN A 435 9.81 -11.03 5.64
CA GLN A 435 11.01 -10.65 6.37
C GLN A 435 10.71 -9.81 7.63
N PRO A 436 9.86 -8.75 7.60
CA PRO A 436 9.58 -7.95 8.79
C PRO A 436 8.91 -8.75 9.90
N LEU A 437 8.02 -9.70 9.55
CA LEU A 437 7.37 -10.59 10.50
C LEU A 437 8.38 -11.56 11.14
N ALA A 438 9.20 -12.22 10.32
CA ALA A 438 10.20 -13.17 10.80
C ALA A 438 11.24 -12.47 11.69
N SER A 439 11.73 -11.29 11.27
CA SER A 439 12.68 -10.48 12.04
C SER A 439 12.10 -10.05 13.39
N ALA A 440 10.82 -9.66 13.44
CA ALA A 440 10.16 -9.31 14.69
C ALA A 440 10.12 -10.49 15.66
N ILE A 441 9.75 -11.68 15.17
CA ILE A 441 9.70 -12.90 16.01
C ILE A 441 11.11 -13.28 16.49
N VAL A 442 12.11 -13.31 15.61
CA VAL A 442 13.48 -13.68 15.97
C VAL A 442 14.06 -12.73 17.01
N ASN A 443 14.00 -11.41 16.75
CA ASN A 443 14.55 -10.40 17.66
C ASN A 443 13.83 -10.40 19.01
N GLY A 444 12.51 -10.45 19.00
CA GLY A 444 11.72 -10.50 20.22
C GLY A 444 11.94 -11.78 21.02
N LEU A 445 12.11 -12.92 20.33
CA LEU A 445 12.33 -14.22 20.98
C LEU A 445 13.70 -14.30 21.67
N VAL A 446 14.75 -13.73 21.08
CA VAL A 446 16.08 -13.63 21.71
C VAL A 446 15.97 -12.90 23.04
N VAL A 447 15.37 -11.70 23.04
CA VAL A 447 15.25 -10.88 24.26
C VAL A 447 14.29 -11.53 25.26
N SER A 448 13.16 -12.07 24.81
CA SER A 448 12.19 -12.73 25.69
C SER A 448 12.76 -13.95 26.38
N THR A 449 13.63 -14.71 25.70
CA THR A 449 14.30 -15.88 26.31
C THR A 449 15.21 -15.49 27.44
N ILE A 450 15.98 -14.41 27.27
CA ILE A 450 16.83 -13.85 28.35
C ILE A 450 15.93 -13.40 29.51
N LEU A 451 14.83 -12.71 29.22
CA LEU A 451 13.88 -12.27 30.24
C LEU A 451 13.22 -13.46 30.96
N THR A 452 12.79 -14.49 30.24
CA THR A 452 12.18 -15.68 30.84
C THR A 452 13.14 -16.41 31.75
N LEU A 453 14.42 -16.51 31.39
CA LEU A 453 15.40 -17.24 32.18
C LEU A 453 15.99 -16.45 33.35
N LEU A 454 15.97 -15.12 33.28
CA LEU A 454 16.54 -14.25 34.33
C LEU A 454 15.47 -13.47 35.10
N LEU A 455 14.63 -12.73 34.38
CA LEU A 455 13.66 -11.83 35.00
C LEU A 455 12.50 -12.59 35.65
N THR A 456 11.94 -13.59 34.98
CA THR A 456 10.80 -14.35 35.52
C THR A 456 11.17 -15.07 36.83
N PRO A 457 12.32 -15.78 36.96
CA PRO A 457 12.76 -16.34 38.25
C PRO A 457 12.99 -15.27 39.33
N ALA A 458 13.61 -14.15 38.98
CA ALA A 458 13.85 -13.07 39.92
C ALA A 458 12.55 -12.44 40.46
N MET A 459 11.58 -12.23 39.55
CA MET A 459 10.27 -11.67 39.93
C MET A 459 9.43 -12.67 40.73
N LEU A 460 9.55 -13.99 40.52
CA LEU A 460 8.87 -15.00 41.36
C LEU A 460 9.32 -14.96 42.82
N LEU A 461 10.55 -14.51 43.10
CA LEU A 461 11.09 -14.35 44.48
C LEU A 461 10.66 -13.02 45.14
N LEU A 462 10.21 -12.07 44.36
CA LEU A 462 9.95 -10.70 44.84
C LEU A 462 8.90 -10.64 45.96
N PRO A 463 7.76 -11.38 45.93
CA PRO A 463 6.80 -11.38 47.03
C PRO A 463 7.37 -11.89 48.34
N GLU A 464 8.23 -12.91 48.29
CA GLU A 464 8.87 -13.44 49.50
C GLU A 464 9.90 -12.46 50.08
N ILE A 465 10.68 -11.80 49.23
CA ILE A 465 11.67 -10.77 49.66
C ILE A 465 10.97 -9.57 50.28
N ILE A 466 9.87 -9.10 49.67
CA ILE A 466 9.08 -7.99 50.18
C ILE A 466 8.46 -8.34 51.54
N SER A 467 7.86 -9.52 51.65
CA SER A 467 7.24 -10.01 52.87
C SER A 467 8.27 -10.10 54.04
N LYS A 468 9.44 -10.66 53.74
CA LYS A 468 10.53 -10.73 54.75
C LYS A 468 11.01 -9.33 55.22
N ARG A 469 11.08 -8.35 54.31
CA ARG A 469 11.46 -6.95 54.64
C ARG A 469 10.38 -6.22 55.46
N LEU A 470 9.09 -6.50 55.17
CA LEU A 470 7.99 -5.84 55.85
C LEU A 470 7.58 -6.54 57.16
N GLY A 471 8.27 -7.62 57.55
CA GLY A 471 7.96 -8.38 58.75
C GLY A 471 6.58 -9.06 58.74
N MET A 472 5.95 -9.14 57.58
CA MET A 472 4.68 -9.82 57.39
C MET A 472 4.90 -11.32 57.20
N ARG A 473 4.23 -12.17 57.99
CA ARG A 473 4.18 -13.62 57.73
C ARG A 473 3.47 -13.82 56.40
N VAL A 474 4.16 -14.40 55.42
CA VAL A 474 3.50 -14.90 54.20
C VAL A 474 2.48 -15.91 54.64
N ALA A 475 1.19 -15.61 54.51
CA ALA A 475 0.17 -16.61 54.68
C ALA A 475 0.36 -17.66 53.54
N ASP A 476 0.70 -18.88 53.93
CA ASP A 476 0.83 -20.05 53.04
C ASP A 476 -0.50 -20.47 52.40
N HIS A 477 -1.46 -19.56 52.34
CA HIS A 477 -2.88 -19.82 51.99
C HIS A 477 -3.18 -20.13 50.52
N GLN A 478 -2.19 -20.11 49.63
CA GLN A 478 -2.47 -20.43 48.23
C GLN A 478 -2.46 -21.95 47.88
N PHE A 479 -2.19 -22.82 48.84
CA PHE A 479 -2.02 -24.25 48.58
C PHE A 479 -2.88 -25.18 49.44
N GLU A 480 -3.92 -24.66 50.11
CA GLU A 480 -4.69 -25.44 51.13
C GLU A 480 -5.95 -26.15 50.61
N ASP A 481 -6.42 -25.86 49.39
CA ASP A 481 -7.75 -26.30 48.97
C ASP A 481 -7.83 -27.23 47.74
N ASP A 482 -6.89 -28.16 47.56
CA ASP A 482 -7.10 -29.21 46.56
C ASP A 482 -6.61 -30.58 47.06
N VAL A 483 -7.23 -31.07 48.10
CA VAL A 483 -7.22 -32.50 48.46
C VAL A 483 -8.65 -32.96 48.75
N VAL A 484 -9.40 -33.28 47.70
CA VAL A 484 -10.47 -34.24 47.73
C VAL A 484 -10.38 -35.06 46.44
#